data_73f30bc8d4d0807c1d07cee2209207d5
#
_entry.id   73f30bc8d4d0807c1d07cee2209207d5
#
_cell.length_a   1.000
_cell.length_b   1.000
_cell.length_c   1.000
_cell.angle_alpha   90.00
_cell.angle_beta   90.00
_cell.angle_gamma   90.00
#
_symmetry.space_group_name_H-M   'P 1'
#
loop_
_entity.id
_entity.type
_entity.pdbx_description
1 polymer ?
#
loop_
_entity_poly.entity_id
_entity_poly.type
_entity_poly.pdbx_seq_one_letter_code
_entity_poly.pdbx_strand_id
1 'polypeptide(L)'
;MKFESLASSSTGNVYIVSDRDTRILLECGVSHKRLKELTGFSLSEFDACLVSHEHKDHSGCAAKLIADGTRVYMSQGTALALGLE
;
A
#
# COMPACT_ATOMS: atom_id res chain seq x y z
N MET A 1 -3.75 19.12 -2.28
CA MET A 1 -3.81 17.66 -2.27
C MET A 1 -3.52 17.13 -3.67
N LYS A 2 -2.77 16.08 -3.76
CA LYS A 2 -2.33 15.51 -5.01
C LYS A 2 -2.65 14.01 -5.05
N PHE A 3 -3.11 13.52 -6.18
CA PHE A 3 -3.41 12.12 -6.38
C PHE A 3 -2.63 11.59 -7.58
N GLU A 4 -1.97 10.45 -7.41
CA GLU A 4 -1.20 9.81 -8.48
C GLU A 4 -1.54 8.34 -8.56
N SER A 5 -1.76 7.83 -9.78
CA SER A 5 -1.94 6.41 -10.00
C SER A 5 -0.61 5.81 -10.44
N LEU A 6 -0.04 4.92 -9.64
CA LEU A 6 1.21 4.24 -9.98
C LEU A 6 0.96 2.92 -10.69
N ALA A 7 -0.12 2.24 -10.36
CA ALA A 7 -0.54 0.99 -10.99
C ALA A 7 -2.04 0.87 -10.82
N SER A 8 -2.74 0.45 -11.89
CA SER A 8 -4.19 0.31 -11.85
C SER A 8 -4.61 -0.78 -12.84
N SER A 9 -4.64 -2.02 -12.36
CA SER A 9 -5.02 -3.15 -13.19
C SER A 9 -5.43 -4.33 -12.30
N SER A 10 -5.89 -5.40 -12.94
CA SER A 10 -6.22 -6.64 -12.23
C SER A 10 -4.98 -7.34 -11.69
N THR A 11 -3.77 -6.92 -12.09
CA THR A 11 -2.52 -7.49 -11.60
C THR A 11 -1.85 -6.63 -10.53
N GLY A 12 -2.43 -5.49 -10.19
CA GLY A 12 -1.90 -4.67 -9.11
C GLY A 12 -2.47 -3.27 -9.11
N ASN A 13 -2.74 -2.76 -7.91
CA ASN A 13 -3.28 -1.40 -7.71
C ASN A 13 -2.46 -0.69 -6.65
N VAL A 14 -1.98 0.51 -6.99
CA VAL A 14 -1.22 1.36 -6.07
C VAL A 14 -1.48 2.82 -6.46
N TYR A 15 -1.89 3.61 -5.48
CA TYR A 15 -2.12 5.04 -5.69
C TYR A 15 -1.45 5.84 -4.58
N ILE A 16 -1.09 7.08 -4.86
CA ILE A 16 -0.54 7.99 -3.86
C ILE A 16 -1.50 9.15 -3.68
N VAL A 17 -1.80 9.47 -2.43
CA VAL A 17 -2.46 10.72 -2.06
C VAL A 17 -1.49 11.49 -1.20
N SER A 18 -1.21 12.72 -1.56
CA SER A 18 -0.25 13.55 -0.82
C SER A 18 -0.74 14.97 -0.64
N ASP A 19 -0.29 15.58 0.42
CA ASP A 19 -0.42 16.99 0.71
C ASP A 19 0.97 17.47 1.13
N ARG A 20 1.09 18.70 1.66
CA ARG A 20 2.39 19.31 1.96
C ARG A 20 3.36 18.38 2.69
N ASP A 21 2.89 17.78 3.79
CA ASP A 21 3.75 17.02 4.69
C ASP A 21 3.32 15.58 4.85
N THR A 22 2.27 15.16 4.16
CA THR A 22 1.69 13.82 4.34
C THR A 22 1.63 13.09 3.00
N ARG A 23 2.09 11.83 2.99
CA ARG A 23 2.03 10.96 1.82
C ARG A 23 1.45 9.63 2.24
N ILE A 24 0.39 9.22 1.58
CA ILE A 24 -0.33 7.98 1.90
C ILE A 24 -0.44 7.13 0.64
N LEU A 25 -0.15 5.84 0.79
CA LEU A 25 -0.44 4.86 -0.25
C LEU A 25 -1.87 4.38 -0.09
N LEU A 26 -2.58 4.33 -1.20
CA LEU A 26 -3.86 3.63 -1.28
C LEU A 26 -3.59 2.36 -2.06
N GLU A 27 -3.80 1.22 -1.43
CA GLU A 27 -3.52 -0.11 -1.94
C GLU A 27 -2.01 -0.37 -2.09
N CYS A 28 -1.65 -1.64 -2.02
CA CYS A 28 -0.27 -2.10 -2.18
C CYS A 28 -0.26 -3.46 -2.90
N GLY A 29 -1.02 -3.56 -3.97
CA GLY A 29 -1.31 -4.81 -4.66
C GLY A 29 -0.24 -5.29 -5.64
N VAL A 30 1.02 -4.93 -5.41
CA VAL A 30 2.14 -5.35 -6.23
C VAL A 30 3.19 -6.00 -5.33
N SER A 31 4.24 -6.57 -5.91
CA SER A 31 5.32 -7.10 -5.09
C SER A 31 6.05 -5.97 -4.34
N HIS A 32 6.68 -6.31 -3.22
CA HIS A 32 7.43 -5.33 -2.44
C HIS A 32 8.53 -4.67 -3.28
N LYS A 33 9.21 -5.47 -4.09
CA LYS A 33 10.23 -4.96 -5.01
C LYS A 33 9.64 -3.96 -5.99
N ARG A 34 8.49 -4.29 -6.59
CA ARG A 34 7.83 -3.41 -7.54
C ARG A 34 7.35 -2.12 -6.88
N LEU A 35 6.84 -2.22 -5.66
CA LEU A 35 6.40 -1.05 -4.92
C LEU A 35 7.55 -0.10 -4.66
N LYS A 36 8.72 -0.62 -4.27
CA LYS A 36 9.90 0.21 -4.08
C LYS A 36 10.30 0.93 -5.36
N GLU A 37 10.26 0.23 -6.50
CA GLU A 37 10.55 0.84 -7.79
C GLU A 37 9.55 1.93 -8.14
N LEU A 38 8.26 1.65 -7.98
CA LEU A 38 7.20 2.60 -8.31
C LEU A 38 7.27 3.88 -7.48
N THR A 39 7.73 3.78 -6.24
CA THR A 39 7.85 4.92 -5.34
C THR A 39 9.22 5.61 -5.43
N GLY A 40 10.06 5.22 -6.39
CA GLY A 40 11.38 5.81 -6.55
C GLY A 40 12.29 5.53 -5.37
N PHE A 41 12.11 4.39 -4.70
CA PHE A 41 12.86 3.97 -3.52
C PHE A 41 12.69 4.91 -2.33
N SER A 42 11.58 5.64 -2.28
CA SER A 42 11.25 6.52 -1.15
C SER A 42 10.12 5.96 -0.30
N LEU A 43 9.94 4.64 -0.28
CA LEU A 43 8.85 3.98 0.43
C LEU A 43 8.82 4.32 1.92
N SER A 44 9.97 4.49 2.55
CA SER A 44 10.07 4.86 3.96
C SER A 44 9.52 6.27 4.27
N GLU A 45 9.31 7.09 3.24
CA GLU A 45 8.78 8.44 3.43
C GLU A 45 7.25 8.50 3.47
N PHE A 46 6.60 7.36 3.29
CA PHE A 46 5.15 7.30 3.37
C PHE A 46 4.68 7.16 4.81
N ASP A 47 3.66 7.92 5.16
CA ASP A 47 3.12 7.94 6.53
C ASP A 47 2.23 6.73 6.81
N ALA A 48 1.57 6.21 5.80
CA ALA A 48 0.65 5.09 5.96
C ALA A 48 0.29 4.47 4.62
N CYS A 49 -0.29 3.28 4.70
CA CYS A 49 -0.91 2.61 3.56
C CYS A 49 -2.31 2.16 3.97
N LEU A 50 -3.30 2.44 3.13
CA LEU A 50 -4.68 2.01 3.35
C LEU A 50 -5.00 0.89 2.37
N VAL A 51 -5.44 -0.25 2.88
CA VAL A 51 -5.79 -1.43 2.06
C VAL A 51 -7.31 -1.60 2.12
N SER A 52 -7.97 -1.57 0.96
CA SER A 52 -9.42 -1.62 0.89
C SER A 52 -9.99 -3.02 1.13
N HIS A 53 -9.31 -4.05 0.66
CA HIS A 53 -9.76 -5.43 0.85
C HIS A 53 -8.60 -6.41 0.62
N GLU A 54 -8.85 -7.70 0.90
CA GLU A 54 -7.80 -8.73 0.96
C GLU A 54 -7.33 -9.26 -0.39
N HIS A 55 -7.98 -8.94 -1.50
CA HIS A 55 -7.57 -9.45 -2.80
C HIS A 55 -6.12 -9.04 -3.09
N LYS A 56 -5.38 -9.95 -3.70
CA LYS A 56 -3.94 -9.81 -3.88
C LYS A 56 -3.55 -8.58 -4.69
N ASP A 57 -4.38 -8.20 -5.67
CA ASP A 57 -4.14 -7.01 -6.49
C ASP A 57 -4.33 -5.70 -5.73
N HIS A 58 -4.73 -5.77 -4.45
CA HIS A 58 -4.86 -4.62 -3.56
C HIS A 58 -3.99 -4.73 -2.31
N SER A 59 -3.69 -5.95 -1.86
CA SER A 59 -3.02 -6.20 -0.59
C SER A 59 -1.67 -6.93 -0.71
N GLY A 60 -1.19 -7.15 -1.93
CA GLY A 60 -0.10 -8.09 -2.20
C GLY A 60 1.15 -7.97 -1.34
N CYS A 61 1.55 -6.77 -0.92
CA CYS A 61 2.73 -6.63 -0.07
C CYS A 61 2.45 -6.05 1.31
N ALA A 62 1.19 -6.11 1.77
CA ALA A 62 0.81 -5.53 3.06
C ALA A 62 1.66 -6.08 4.21
N ALA A 63 1.88 -7.39 4.27
CA ALA A 63 2.67 -8.00 5.34
C ALA A 63 4.10 -7.48 5.36
N LYS A 64 4.71 -7.28 4.20
CA LYS A 64 6.07 -6.75 4.11
C LYS A 64 6.15 -5.30 4.52
N LEU A 65 5.13 -4.50 4.21
CA LEU A 65 5.06 -3.11 4.65
C LEU A 65 5.00 -3.04 6.17
N ILE A 66 4.17 -3.90 6.78
CA ILE A 66 4.07 -3.96 8.24
C ILE A 66 5.42 -4.33 8.85
N ALA A 67 6.10 -5.32 8.28
CA ALA A 67 7.41 -5.74 8.74
C ALA A 67 8.46 -4.62 8.62
N ASP A 68 8.32 -3.75 7.63
CA ASP A 68 9.19 -2.59 7.45
C ASP A 68 8.89 -1.45 8.42
N GLY A 69 7.83 -1.56 9.21
CA GLY A 69 7.42 -0.50 10.12
C GLY A 69 6.45 0.52 9.54
N THR A 70 5.95 0.29 8.33
CA THR A 70 4.94 1.14 7.73
C THR A 70 3.60 0.89 8.42
N ARG A 71 2.87 1.96 8.72
CA ARG A 71 1.52 1.84 9.28
C ARG A 71 0.57 1.43 8.17
N VAL A 72 -0.05 0.26 8.33
CA VAL A 72 -1.02 -0.24 7.35
C VAL A 72 -2.38 -0.33 8.02
N TYR A 73 -3.37 0.31 7.41
CA TYR A 73 -4.74 0.35 7.92
C TYR A 73 -5.63 -0.48 7.02
N MET A 74 -6.44 -1.35 7.63
CA MET A 74 -7.40 -2.18 6.92
C MET A 74 -8.52 -2.56 7.87
N SER A 75 -9.64 -3.04 7.33
CA SER A 75 -10.73 -3.53 8.17
C SER A 75 -10.30 -4.80 8.91
N GLN A 76 -10.98 -5.11 10.00
CA GLN A 76 -10.74 -6.33 10.76
C GLN A 76 -10.94 -7.57 9.88
N GLY A 77 -11.96 -7.57 9.03
CA GLY A 77 -12.23 -8.67 8.12
C GLY A 77 -11.09 -8.90 7.14
N THR A 78 -10.53 -7.82 6.61
CA THR A 78 -9.38 -7.90 5.70
C THR A 78 -8.16 -8.46 6.44
N ALA A 79 -7.89 -7.96 7.64
CA ALA A 79 -6.76 -8.43 8.45
C ALA A 79 -6.88 -9.93 8.76
N LEU A 80 -8.08 -10.37 9.12
CA LEU A 80 -8.35 -11.80 9.36
C LEU A 80 -8.09 -12.64 8.11
N ALA A 81 -8.60 -12.18 6.97
CA ALA A 81 -8.44 -12.91 5.70
C ALA A 81 -6.97 -13.02 5.29
N LEU A 82 -6.15 -12.01 5.64
CA LEU A 82 -4.73 -12.01 5.33
C LEU A 82 -3.86 -12.68 6.41
N GLY A 83 -4.45 -13.04 7.54
CA GLY A 83 -3.69 -13.62 8.64
C GLY A 83 -2.81 -12.61 9.37
N LEU A 84 -3.20 -11.37 9.39
CA LEU A 84 -2.41 -10.26 9.96
C LEU A 84 -2.94 -9.74 11.30
N GLU A 85 -3.74 -10.50 11.99
CA GLU A 85 -4.22 -10.09 13.31
C GLU A 85 -3.17 -10.18 14.37
#